data_50135df1ddb794f180d2fea0f18eeb5a
#
_entry.id   50135df1ddb794f180d2fea0f18eeb5a
#
_cell.length_a   1.000
_cell.length_b   1.000
_cell.length_c   1.000
_cell.angle_alpha   90.00
_cell.angle_beta   90.00
_cell.angle_gamma   90.00
#
_symmetry.space_group_name_H-M   'P 1'
#
loop_
_entity.id
_entity.type
_entity.pdbx_description
1 polymer ?
#
loop_
_entity_poly.entity_id
_entity_poly.type
_entity_poly.pdbx_seq_one_letter_code
_entity_poly.pdbx_strand_id
1 'polypeptide(L)'
;GNFAITEGAILAGCRFFAGYPITPATELAESMSLRLPQVGGVYLQAEDECAAMHLCIGAALGGYKAMTATSGPGFILYADPYGWALGCETPLVVLNSGRVGPVSGITGAPGQGEFYLMRYPTQGGNFETICLAANSAQECMAMTVEAFYLSERFRMPVSVLADQLITDGFEDISVPENEDEMKEMGFRVWPREVCRGPDFYPATDELDIPPVVLGHNTGALCSDWTPTEEGYDIEEVEAHHKHAYRLIYKVRNNKHLFNHLYEKKYMDDDPDLVVVSYGTPSRVVNTAVAKARQQGLKVGALRLINVWPFPDEHFTRRTKYLVVELNWDGELVREVQRAAPKDSEVHFLGSCGDLPTLPALIETFEKVIKDEPLTRKGWELEEW
;
A
#
# COMPACT_ATOMS: atom_id res chain seq x y z
N GLY A 1 -13.97 -2.07 7.70
CA GLY A 1 -12.55 -2.25 7.39
C GLY A 1 -11.63 -1.97 8.56
N ASN A 2 -11.80 -0.86 9.28
CA ASN A 2 -10.91 -0.46 10.40
C ASN A 2 -10.72 -1.57 11.46
N PHE A 3 -11.80 -2.23 11.89
CA PHE A 3 -11.71 -3.35 12.85
C PHE A 3 -10.96 -4.56 12.25
N ALA A 4 -11.14 -4.83 10.98
CA ALA A 4 -10.43 -5.93 10.31
C ALA A 4 -8.92 -5.68 10.24
N ILE A 5 -8.49 -4.44 10.00
CA ILE A 5 -7.08 -4.02 10.06
C ILE A 5 -6.51 -4.25 11.47
N THR A 6 -7.26 -3.88 12.51
CA THR A 6 -6.87 -4.13 13.91
C THR A 6 -6.62 -5.61 14.18
N GLU A 7 -7.53 -6.49 13.78
CA GLU A 7 -7.36 -7.93 13.97
C GLU A 7 -6.19 -8.47 13.16
N GLY A 8 -6.02 -8.02 11.90
CA GLY A 8 -4.85 -8.36 11.08
C GLY A 8 -3.52 -7.96 11.71
N ALA A 9 -3.45 -6.76 12.29
CA ALA A 9 -2.26 -6.30 13.00
C ALA A 9 -1.95 -7.17 14.23
N ILE A 10 -2.97 -7.52 15.02
CA ILE A 10 -2.82 -8.40 16.21
C ILE A 10 -2.35 -9.79 15.80
N LEU A 11 -2.94 -10.37 14.75
CA LEU A 11 -2.55 -11.68 14.18
C LEU A 11 -1.09 -11.66 13.69
N ALA A 12 -0.66 -10.57 13.06
CA ALA A 12 0.73 -10.39 12.62
C ALA A 12 1.72 -10.22 13.79
N GLY A 13 1.24 -10.06 15.01
CA GLY A 13 2.07 -9.87 16.21
C GLY A 13 2.35 -8.39 16.53
N CYS A 14 1.60 -7.44 15.99
CA CYS A 14 1.67 -6.03 16.40
C CYS A 14 1.40 -5.89 17.90
N ARG A 15 2.25 -5.15 18.60
CA ARG A 15 2.13 -4.88 20.05
C ARG A 15 2.29 -3.41 20.41
N PHE A 16 2.47 -2.56 19.39
CA PHE A 16 2.55 -1.11 19.60
C PHE A 16 1.81 -0.38 18.49
N PHE A 17 0.96 0.54 18.88
CA PHE A 17 0.30 1.48 17.98
C PHE A 17 0.38 2.89 18.55
N ALA A 18 0.81 3.83 17.74
CA ALA A 18 0.65 5.24 18.04
C ALA A 18 -0.04 5.92 16.85
N GLY A 19 -0.97 6.84 17.14
CA GLY A 19 -1.71 7.55 16.11
C GLY A 19 -2.26 8.88 16.58
N TYR A 20 -2.61 9.73 15.62
CA TYR A 20 -3.37 10.96 15.82
C TYR A 20 -4.75 10.79 15.18
N PRO A 21 -5.86 11.16 15.86
CA PRO A 21 -7.20 10.95 15.33
C PRO A 21 -7.46 11.72 14.03
N ILE A 22 -7.78 11.02 12.98
CA ILE A 22 -8.15 11.59 11.68
C ILE A 22 -9.16 10.69 10.95
N THR A 23 -10.26 11.26 10.46
CA THR A 23 -11.26 10.54 9.66
C THR A 23 -10.70 10.22 8.26
N PRO A 24 -10.84 8.96 7.75
CA PRO A 24 -11.61 7.84 8.28
C PRO A 24 -10.77 6.76 9.03
N ALA A 25 -9.62 7.09 9.58
CA ALA A 25 -8.76 6.17 10.33
C ALA A 25 -9.00 6.21 11.85
N THR A 26 -9.94 7.03 12.33
CA THR A 26 -10.21 7.19 13.79
C THR A 26 -10.68 5.90 14.43
N GLU A 27 -11.59 5.16 13.81
CA GLU A 27 -12.13 3.91 14.32
C GLU A 27 -11.07 2.80 14.43
N LEU A 28 -10.01 2.87 13.59
CA LEU A 28 -8.85 1.99 13.78
C LEU A 28 -8.13 2.31 15.09
N ALA A 29 -7.85 3.59 15.36
CA ALA A 29 -7.19 4.01 16.58
C ALA A 29 -8.03 3.64 17.82
N GLU A 30 -9.34 3.84 17.78
CA GLU A 30 -10.27 3.42 18.82
C GLU A 30 -10.22 1.89 19.04
N SER A 31 -10.30 1.11 17.98
CA SER A 31 -10.22 -0.35 18.03
C SER A 31 -8.88 -0.83 18.61
N MET A 32 -7.75 -0.23 18.16
CA MET A 32 -6.43 -0.51 18.71
C MET A 32 -6.32 -0.19 20.18
N SER A 33 -6.94 0.91 20.66
CA SER A 33 -6.96 1.28 22.07
C SER A 33 -7.64 0.23 22.96
N LEU A 34 -8.62 -0.48 22.42
CA LEU A 34 -9.35 -1.53 23.13
C LEU A 34 -8.65 -2.89 23.01
N ARG A 35 -8.10 -3.22 21.85
CA ARG A 35 -7.61 -4.57 21.54
C ARG A 35 -6.17 -4.80 21.97
N LEU A 36 -5.26 -3.81 21.77
CA LEU A 36 -3.84 -3.99 22.12
C LEU A 36 -3.60 -4.34 23.60
N PRO A 37 -4.24 -3.68 24.58
CA PRO A 37 -4.08 -4.07 25.99
C PRO A 37 -4.48 -5.52 26.29
N GLN A 38 -5.43 -6.09 25.53
CA GLN A 38 -5.87 -7.48 25.72
C GLN A 38 -4.81 -8.51 25.34
N VAL A 39 -3.87 -8.10 24.50
CA VAL A 39 -2.76 -8.96 24.02
C VAL A 39 -1.39 -8.51 24.57
N GLY A 40 -1.38 -7.68 25.62
CA GLY A 40 -0.15 -7.16 26.23
C GLY A 40 0.56 -6.10 25.39
N GLY A 41 -0.13 -5.46 24.45
CA GLY A 41 0.37 -4.36 23.64
C GLY A 41 0.10 -2.98 24.25
N VAL A 42 0.64 -1.95 23.61
CA VAL A 42 0.57 -0.54 24.01
C VAL A 42 -0.09 0.27 22.92
N TYR A 43 -1.06 1.08 23.29
CA TYR A 43 -1.66 2.13 22.47
C TYR A 43 -1.28 3.50 23.02
N LEU A 44 -0.87 4.42 22.13
CA LEU A 44 -0.63 5.81 22.47
C LEU A 44 -1.34 6.75 21.47
N GLN A 45 -2.03 7.75 21.98
CA GLN A 45 -2.46 8.89 21.19
C GLN A 45 -1.35 9.93 21.22
N ALA A 46 -0.81 10.25 20.05
CA ALA A 46 0.23 11.24 19.91
C ALA A 46 -0.34 12.67 19.75
N GLU A 47 0.51 13.66 19.85
CA GLU A 47 0.16 15.08 19.69
C GLU A 47 -0.11 15.46 18.23
N ASP A 48 0.57 14.78 17.29
CA ASP A 48 0.41 14.89 15.85
C ASP A 48 0.88 13.60 15.14
N GLU A 49 0.72 13.58 13.82
CA GLU A 49 1.12 12.42 13.00
C GLU A 49 2.64 12.19 13.00
N CYS A 50 3.44 13.26 12.95
CA CYS A 50 4.91 13.17 12.99
C CYS A 50 5.37 12.47 14.29
N ALA A 51 4.86 12.91 15.44
CA ALA A 51 5.12 12.30 16.72
C ALA A 51 4.64 10.83 16.76
N ALA A 52 3.46 10.53 16.19
CA ALA A 52 2.93 9.17 16.14
C ALA A 52 3.88 8.20 15.43
N MET A 53 4.38 8.60 14.26
CA MET A 53 5.28 7.73 13.50
C MET A 53 6.65 7.58 14.17
N HIS A 54 7.22 8.63 14.78
CA HIS A 54 8.46 8.53 15.56
C HIS A 54 8.31 7.60 16.77
N LEU A 55 7.17 7.62 17.46
CA LEU A 55 6.87 6.67 18.54
C LEU A 55 6.87 5.22 18.03
N CYS A 56 6.28 4.97 16.84
CA CYS A 56 6.30 3.65 16.21
C CYS A 56 7.72 3.22 15.81
N ILE A 57 8.56 4.13 15.29
CA ILE A 57 9.96 3.88 14.99
C ILE A 57 10.71 3.50 16.26
N GLY A 58 10.55 4.27 17.32
CA GLY A 58 11.18 3.98 18.61
C GLY A 58 10.76 2.62 19.18
N ALA A 59 9.48 2.26 19.09
CA ALA A 59 8.97 0.95 19.49
C ALA A 59 9.55 -0.18 18.62
N ALA A 60 9.65 0.04 17.30
CA ALA A 60 10.23 -0.94 16.40
C ALA A 60 11.73 -1.17 16.67
N LEU A 61 12.49 -0.12 16.93
CA LEU A 61 13.87 -0.19 17.37
C LEU A 61 14.01 -0.83 18.77
N GLY A 62 12.98 -0.74 19.61
CA GLY A 62 12.87 -1.46 20.88
C GLY A 62 12.47 -2.94 20.75
N GLY A 63 12.28 -3.45 19.52
CA GLY A 63 11.99 -4.86 19.24
C GLY A 63 10.50 -5.21 19.11
N TYR A 64 9.61 -4.22 19.09
CA TYR A 64 8.19 -4.45 18.92
C TYR A 64 7.77 -4.29 17.45
N LYS A 65 6.81 -5.09 17.00
CA LYS A 65 6.10 -4.80 15.75
C LYS A 65 5.16 -3.62 16.00
N ALA A 66 5.30 -2.57 15.20
CA ALA A 66 4.61 -1.31 15.39
C ALA A 66 3.79 -0.92 14.14
N MET A 67 2.71 -0.19 14.37
CA MET A 67 1.82 0.31 13.32
C MET A 67 1.35 1.72 13.67
N THR A 68 1.16 2.53 12.63
CA THR A 68 0.42 3.79 12.70
C THR A 68 -0.61 3.86 11.59
N ALA A 69 -1.57 4.78 11.72
CA ALA A 69 -2.62 4.99 10.73
C ALA A 69 -2.98 6.46 10.60
N THR A 70 -3.29 6.88 9.38
CA THR A 70 -3.69 8.24 9.06
C THR A 70 -4.53 8.30 7.77
N SER A 71 -4.80 9.49 7.29
CA SER A 71 -5.41 9.80 6.00
C SER A 71 -4.54 10.82 5.25
N GLY A 72 -4.76 11.03 3.97
CA GLY A 72 -3.95 11.86 3.08
C GLY A 72 -3.24 13.08 3.69
N PRO A 73 -3.95 14.05 4.32
CA PRO A 73 -3.28 15.23 4.88
C PRO A 73 -2.34 14.89 6.05
N GLY A 74 -2.66 13.89 6.87
CA GLY A 74 -1.76 13.45 7.94
C GLY A 74 -0.60 12.60 7.41
N PHE A 75 -0.77 11.89 6.29
CA PHE A 75 0.31 11.11 5.69
C PHE A 75 1.48 12.01 5.22
N ILE A 76 1.19 13.23 4.76
CA ILE A 76 2.22 14.21 4.38
C ILE A 76 3.09 14.58 5.59
N LEU A 77 2.53 14.60 6.80
CA LEU A 77 3.29 14.85 8.02
C LEU A 77 4.23 13.70 8.41
N TYR A 78 4.06 12.54 7.80
CA TYR A 78 5.02 11.44 7.95
C TYR A 78 6.28 11.60 7.10
N ALA A 79 6.38 12.60 6.23
CA ALA A 79 7.46 12.68 5.26
C ALA A 79 8.86 12.61 5.91
N ASP A 80 9.08 13.28 7.02
CA ASP A 80 10.33 13.22 7.76
C ASP A 80 10.55 11.85 8.44
N PRO A 81 9.67 11.38 9.35
CA PRO A 81 9.87 10.08 10.01
C PRO A 81 9.83 8.89 9.04
N TYR A 82 9.13 8.98 7.91
CA TYR A 82 9.15 7.92 6.90
C TYR A 82 10.54 7.78 6.27
N GLY A 83 11.18 8.91 5.95
CA GLY A 83 12.56 8.95 5.48
C GLY A 83 13.53 8.37 6.49
N TRP A 84 13.35 8.74 7.75
CA TRP A 84 14.13 8.21 8.87
C TRP A 84 14.01 6.68 9.00
N ALA A 85 12.78 6.17 8.96
CA ALA A 85 12.52 4.72 9.02
C ALA A 85 13.09 3.94 7.82
N LEU A 86 13.07 4.54 6.61
CA LEU A 86 13.72 3.96 5.42
C LEU A 86 15.24 3.92 5.60
N GLY A 87 15.86 5.03 6.00
CA GLY A 87 17.30 5.14 6.19
C GLY A 87 17.85 4.20 7.25
N CYS A 88 17.15 4.06 8.38
CA CYS A 88 17.50 3.12 9.45
C CYS A 88 17.02 1.69 9.22
N GLU A 89 16.45 1.40 8.07
CA GLU A 89 15.87 0.09 7.77
C GLU A 89 14.95 -0.43 8.90
N THR A 90 14.07 0.42 9.39
CA THR A 90 13.18 0.12 10.52
C THR A 90 11.83 -0.41 10.01
N PRO A 91 11.47 -1.68 10.32
CA PRO A 91 10.21 -2.25 9.88
C PRO A 91 9.04 -1.71 10.70
N LEU A 92 8.01 -1.22 9.99
CA LEU A 92 6.72 -0.85 10.57
C LEU A 92 5.63 -0.84 9.49
N VAL A 93 4.36 -0.82 9.89
CA VAL A 93 3.23 -0.75 8.96
C VAL A 93 2.53 0.59 9.10
N VAL A 94 2.21 1.20 7.95
CA VAL A 94 1.50 2.48 7.88
C VAL A 94 0.21 2.29 7.10
N LEU A 95 -0.95 2.51 7.73
CA LEU A 95 -2.21 2.58 7.00
C LEU A 95 -2.42 4.01 6.51
N ASN A 96 -2.76 4.16 5.23
CA ASN A 96 -3.40 5.36 4.71
C ASN A 96 -4.85 5.05 4.32
N SER A 97 -5.80 5.68 5.00
CA SER A 97 -7.22 5.61 4.65
C SER A 97 -7.57 6.77 3.73
N GLY A 98 -7.65 6.47 2.41
CA GLY A 98 -7.85 7.49 1.36
C GLY A 98 -9.22 8.14 1.40
N ARG A 99 -9.24 9.46 1.33
CA ARG A 99 -10.45 10.28 1.24
C ARG A 99 -10.29 11.37 0.17
N VAL A 100 -11.40 12.00 -0.20
CA VAL A 100 -11.33 13.10 -1.17
C VAL A 100 -10.53 14.26 -0.62
N GLY A 101 -9.40 14.57 -1.29
CA GLY A 101 -8.58 15.77 -1.07
C GLY A 101 -8.99 16.95 -1.98
N PRO A 102 -8.18 18.02 -2.02
CA PRO A 102 -6.99 18.23 -1.20
C PRO A 102 -7.32 18.65 0.26
N VAL A 103 -6.33 18.49 1.14
CA VAL A 103 -6.39 18.79 2.58
C VAL A 103 -7.55 18.04 3.27
N SER A 104 -8.49 18.77 3.92
CA SER A 104 -9.63 18.13 4.58
C SER A 104 -10.62 17.52 3.58
N GLY A 105 -10.79 18.15 2.43
CA GLY A 105 -11.63 17.67 1.34
C GLY A 105 -13.04 17.29 1.81
N ILE A 106 -13.44 16.05 1.46
CA ILE A 106 -14.69 15.44 1.93
C ILE A 106 -14.34 14.21 2.75
N THR A 107 -14.40 14.32 4.07
CA THR A 107 -13.93 13.28 5.00
C THR A 107 -14.72 11.97 4.95
N GLY A 108 -16.00 12.05 4.58
CA GLY A 108 -16.91 10.91 4.45
C GLY A 108 -17.07 10.40 3.00
N ALA A 109 -16.12 10.68 2.12
CA ALA A 109 -16.17 10.23 0.74
C ALA A 109 -14.83 9.59 0.30
N PRO A 110 -14.86 8.48 -0.47
CA PRO A 110 -13.67 7.76 -0.88
C PRO A 110 -12.86 8.57 -1.90
N GLY A 111 -11.53 8.48 -1.81
CA GLY A 111 -10.60 9.09 -2.74
C GLY A 111 -9.36 8.24 -2.95
N GLN A 112 -8.71 8.41 -4.10
CA GLN A 112 -7.47 7.73 -4.49
C GLN A 112 -6.44 8.73 -5.04
N GLY A 113 -6.29 9.88 -4.37
CA GLY A 113 -5.31 10.91 -4.73
C GLY A 113 -3.96 10.74 -4.04
N GLU A 114 -3.70 9.61 -3.40
CA GLU A 114 -2.48 9.34 -2.65
C GLU A 114 -1.58 8.28 -3.32
N PHE A 115 -1.87 7.87 -4.55
CA PHE A 115 -1.13 6.81 -5.24
C PHE A 115 0.36 7.16 -5.37
N TYR A 116 0.71 8.36 -5.86
CA TYR A 116 2.09 8.81 -5.92
C TYR A 116 2.67 9.19 -4.56
N LEU A 117 1.84 9.60 -3.61
CA LEU A 117 2.31 9.83 -2.24
C LEU A 117 2.81 8.52 -1.59
N MET A 118 2.20 7.38 -1.92
CA MET A 118 2.70 6.07 -1.48
C MET A 118 4.03 5.70 -2.14
N ARG A 119 4.34 6.21 -3.33
CA ARG A 119 5.63 5.99 -4.00
C ARG A 119 6.72 6.91 -3.48
N TYR A 120 6.36 8.14 -3.18
CA TYR A 120 7.29 9.20 -2.76
C TYR A 120 6.87 9.78 -1.41
N PRO A 121 6.89 8.94 -0.34
CA PRO A 121 6.43 9.36 0.98
C PRO A 121 7.36 10.35 1.67
N THR A 122 8.60 10.49 1.17
CA THR A 122 9.63 11.36 1.73
C THR A 122 10.51 11.95 0.62
N GLN A 123 11.39 12.87 1.00
CA GLN A 123 12.36 13.50 0.11
C GLN A 123 13.55 12.58 -0.24
N GLY A 124 14.42 13.02 -1.14
CA GLY A 124 15.75 12.45 -1.42
C GLY A 124 15.79 11.34 -2.46
N GLY A 125 14.71 10.61 -2.70
CA GLY A 125 14.75 9.43 -3.58
C GLY A 125 15.69 8.35 -3.04
N ASN A 126 16.33 7.59 -3.93
CA ASN A 126 17.27 6.51 -3.60
C ASN A 126 16.67 5.38 -2.74
N PHE A 127 15.37 5.15 -2.85
CA PHE A 127 14.64 4.07 -2.19
C PHE A 127 13.52 3.52 -3.08
N GLU A 128 13.04 2.34 -2.76
CA GLU A 128 11.75 1.82 -3.20
C GLU A 128 10.76 1.82 -2.05
N THR A 129 9.48 1.72 -2.37
CA THR A 129 8.39 1.56 -1.41
C THR A 129 7.59 0.31 -1.72
N ILE A 130 6.95 -0.25 -0.70
CA ILE A 130 5.98 -1.34 -0.85
C ILE A 130 4.63 -0.82 -0.36
N CYS A 131 3.62 -0.90 -1.22
CA CYS A 131 2.27 -0.48 -0.89
C CYS A 131 1.25 -1.50 -1.41
N LEU A 132 0.37 -1.95 -0.53
CA LEU A 132 -0.69 -2.91 -0.82
C LEU A 132 -2.06 -2.23 -0.73
N ALA A 133 -2.94 -2.50 -1.69
CA ALA A 133 -4.29 -1.91 -1.75
C ALA A 133 -5.37 -2.97 -1.53
N ALA A 134 -6.16 -2.82 -0.47
CA ALA A 134 -7.30 -3.67 -0.16
C ALA A 134 -8.58 -3.19 -0.84
N ASN A 135 -9.55 -4.11 -1.12
CA ASN A 135 -10.87 -3.77 -1.65
C ASN A 135 -12.05 -4.30 -0.82
N SER A 136 -11.78 -4.89 0.33
CA SER A 136 -12.82 -5.40 1.24
C SER A 136 -12.30 -5.44 2.68
N ALA A 137 -13.18 -5.60 3.65
CA ALA A 137 -12.78 -5.75 5.05
C ALA A 137 -11.92 -7.01 5.27
N GLN A 138 -12.25 -8.13 4.62
CA GLN A 138 -11.44 -9.34 4.69
C GLN A 138 -10.02 -9.10 4.14
N GLU A 139 -9.90 -8.39 3.03
CA GLU A 139 -8.59 -8.04 2.49
C GLU A 139 -7.85 -7.01 3.34
N CYS A 140 -8.54 -6.09 3.99
CA CYS A 140 -7.90 -5.19 4.95
C CYS A 140 -7.14 -5.98 6.03
N MET A 141 -7.76 -7.04 6.58
CA MET A 141 -7.09 -7.93 7.52
C MET A 141 -5.90 -8.66 6.86
N ALA A 142 -6.13 -9.29 5.72
CA ALA A 142 -5.11 -10.07 5.02
C ALA A 142 -3.91 -9.21 4.59
N MET A 143 -4.15 -8.03 4.00
CA MET A 143 -3.09 -7.13 3.55
C MET A 143 -2.34 -6.50 4.72
N THR A 144 -2.98 -6.34 5.89
CA THR A 144 -2.27 -5.90 7.09
C THR A 144 -1.31 -6.97 7.59
N VAL A 145 -1.72 -8.24 7.63
CA VAL A 145 -0.81 -9.36 7.96
C VAL A 145 0.35 -9.42 6.96
N GLU A 146 0.05 -9.33 5.67
CA GLU A 146 1.04 -9.35 4.60
C GLU A 146 2.01 -8.16 4.67
N ALA A 147 1.50 -6.96 4.99
CA ALA A 147 2.32 -5.77 5.17
C ALA A 147 3.34 -5.94 6.31
N PHE A 148 2.95 -6.54 7.43
CA PHE A 148 3.88 -6.88 8.51
C PHE A 148 4.92 -7.91 8.06
N TYR A 149 4.51 -8.96 7.32
CA TYR A 149 5.44 -9.93 6.77
C TYR A 149 6.49 -9.27 5.89
N LEU A 150 6.06 -8.44 4.94
CA LEU A 150 6.94 -7.74 4.01
C LEU A 150 7.81 -6.69 4.74
N SER A 151 7.24 -5.97 5.69
CA SER A 151 7.97 -4.98 6.47
C SER A 151 9.16 -5.58 7.22
N GLU A 152 8.95 -6.72 7.91
CA GLU A 152 10.03 -7.43 8.61
C GLU A 152 11.08 -7.99 7.63
N ARG A 153 10.64 -8.61 6.54
CA ARG A 153 11.52 -9.20 5.52
C ARG A 153 12.37 -8.16 4.81
N PHE A 154 11.78 -7.03 4.44
CA PHE A 154 12.47 -5.97 3.71
C PHE A 154 13.12 -4.93 4.62
N ARG A 155 12.91 -5.00 5.94
CA ARG A 155 13.41 -4.02 6.91
C ARG A 155 13.07 -2.59 6.46
N MET A 156 11.77 -2.29 6.33
CA MET A 156 11.32 -0.98 5.88
C MET A 156 9.85 -0.76 6.21
N PRO A 157 9.38 0.50 6.21
CA PRO A 157 7.95 0.77 6.26
C PRO A 157 7.22 0.15 5.07
N VAL A 158 6.07 -0.49 5.32
CA VAL A 158 5.16 -0.97 4.29
C VAL A 158 3.81 -0.30 4.47
N SER A 159 3.28 0.28 3.40
CA SER A 159 2.00 0.98 3.43
C SER A 159 0.85 0.05 3.04
N VAL A 160 -0.27 0.19 3.74
CA VAL A 160 -1.57 -0.37 3.33
C VAL A 160 -2.44 0.79 2.91
N LEU A 161 -2.98 0.73 1.70
CA LEU A 161 -3.86 1.74 1.13
C LEU A 161 -5.28 1.17 1.06
N ALA A 162 -6.20 1.79 1.76
CA ALA A 162 -7.62 1.51 1.69
C ALA A 162 -8.38 2.84 1.65
N ASP A 163 -9.46 2.93 0.90
CA ASP A 163 -10.25 4.15 0.88
C ASP A 163 -11.36 4.13 1.94
N GLN A 164 -11.99 5.27 2.14
CA GLN A 164 -13.03 5.51 3.15
C GLN A 164 -14.18 4.48 3.07
N LEU A 165 -14.64 4.10 1.88
CA LEU A 165 -15.74 3.12 1.76
C LEU A 165 -15.38 1.75 2.34
N ILE A 166 -14.11 1.37 2.24
CA ILE A 166 -13.63 0.08 2.78
C ILE A 166 -13.37 0.21 4.27
N THR A 167 -12.70 1.28 4.71
CA THR A 167 -12.30 1.44 6.11
C THR A 167 -13.50 1.62 7.05
N ASP A 168 -14.50 2.41 6.64
CA ASP A 168 -15.74 2.62 7.40
C ASP A 168 -16.80 1.54 7.12
N GLY A 169 -16.64 0.79 6.02
CA GLY A 169 -17.57 -0.26 5.61
C GLY A 169 -17.64 -1.43 6.61
N PHE A 170 -18.84 -1.98 6.80
CA PHE A 170 -19.07 -3.17 7.60
C PHE A 170 -19.33 -4.37 6.69
N GLU A 171 -18.52 -5.39 6.85
CA GLU A 171 -18.62 -6.68 6.13
C GLU A 171 -18.33 -7.81 7.13
N ASP A 172 -18.90 -8.97 6.88
CA ASP A 172 -18.51 -10.18 7.60
C ASP A 172 -17.09 -10.59 7.21
N ILE A 173 -16.29 -10.93 8.20
CA ILE A 173 -14.92 -11.42 8.02
C ILE A 173 -14.72 -12.74 8.76
N SER A 174 -13.86 -13.59 8.22
CA SER A 174 -13.36 -14.78 8.89
C SER A 174 -12.02 -14.46 9.56
N VAL A 175 -11.96 -14.53 10.86
CA VAL A 175 -10.74 -14.31 11.65
C VAL A 175 -10.22 -15.69 12.09
N PRO A 176 -8.97 -16.08 11.77
CA PRO A 176 -8.41 -17.35 12.20
C PRO A 176 -8.21 -17.39 13.73
N GLU A 177 -8.53 -18.51 14.35
CA GLU A 177 -8.42 -18.71 15.78
C GLU A 177 -7.05 -19.26 16.22
N ASN A 178 -6.28 -19.82 15.26
CA ASN A 178 -5.01 -20.47 15.54
C ASN A 178 -4.05 -20.42 14.33
N GLU A 179 -2.80 -20.83 14.54
CA GLU A 179 -1.76 -20.79 13.48
C GLU A 179 -2.06 -21.70 12.28
N ASP A 180 -2.77 -22.78 12.48
CA ASP A 180 -3.09 -23.71 11.37
C ASP A 180 -4.13 -23.08 10.44
N GLU A 181 -5.16 -22.46 10.99
CA GLU A 181 -6.14 -21.67 10.23
C GLU A 181 -5.48 -20.47 9.53
N MET A 182 -4.52 -19.80 10.19
CA MET A 182 -3.74 -18.73 9.56
C MET A 182 -3.00 -19.23 8.31
N LYS A 183 -2.40 -20.42 8.38
CA LYS A 183 -1.72 -21.04 7.24
C LYS A 183 -2.70 -21.45 6.15
N GLU A 184 -3.86 -22.03 6.51
CA GLU A 184 -4.92 -22.38 5.55
C GLU A 184 -5.48 -21.15 4.82
N MET A 185 -5.57 -20.01 5.49
CA MET A 185 -5.93 -18.71 4.89
C MET A 185 -4.78 -18.08 4.10
N GLY A 186 -3.61 -18.68 4.06
CA GLY A 186 -2.44 -18.20 3.34
C GLY A 186 -1.71 -17.04 4.03
N PHE A 187 -1.95 -16.80 5.31
CA PHE A 187 -1.29 -15.74 6.06
C PHE A 187 0.16 -16.12 6.37
N ARG A 188 1.05 -15.16 6.12
CA ARG A 188 2.48 -15.29 6.39
C ARG A 188 2.85 -14.40 7.56
N VAL A 189 3.39 -14.96 8.60
CA VAL A 189 3.90 -14.18 9.75
C VAL A 189 5.39 -14.39 9.85
N TRP A 190 6.14 -13.29 9.90
CA TRP A 190 7.57 -13.31 10.12
C TRP A 190 7.86 -12.96 11.58
N PRO A 191 8.65 -13.76 12.30
CA PRO A 191 9.01 -13.44 13.67
C PRO A 191 9.91 -12.19 13.70
N ARG A 192 9.82 -11.40 14.77
CA ARG A 192 10.79 -10.35 15.02
C ARG A 192 12.07 -11.02 15.52
N GLU A 193 13.10 -10.97 14.73
CA GLU A 193 14.45 -11.40 15.08
C GLU A 193 15.33 -10.17 15.35
N VAL A 194 16.52 -10.39 15.89
CA VAL A 194 17.45 -9.32 16.27
C VAL A 194 18.76 -9.51 15.52
N CYS A 195 19.16 -8.52 14.74
CA CYS A 195 20.51 -8.48 14.19
C CYS A 195 21.54 -8.31 15.31
N ARG A 196 22.53 -9.18 15.34
CA ARG A 196 23.58 -9.17 16.37
C ARG A 196 24.94 -8.71 15.83
N GLY A 197 24.93 -8.15 14.62
CA GLY A 197 26.13 -7.66 13.94
C GLY A 197 27.12 -8.77 13.52
N PRO A 198 28.28 -8.43 12.96
CA PRO A 198 28.76 -7.04 12.81
C PRO A 198 28.11 -6.27 11.64
N ASP A 199 27.47 -6.96 10.68
CA ASP A 199 26.95 -6.34 9.47
C ASP A 199 25.48 -5.95 9.68
N PHE A 200 25.25 -4.77 10.25
CA PHE A 200 23.92 -4.24 10.55
C PHE A 200 23.21 -3.70 9.30
N TYR A 201 23.98 -3.10 8.37
CA TYR A 201 23.48 -2.48 7.13
C TYR A 201 24.29 -2.96 5.91
N PRO A 202 24.28 -4.27 5.61
CA PRO A 202 25.11 -4.81 4.54
C PRO A 202 24.73 -4.26 3.17
N ALA A 203 25.71 -4.04 2.31
CA ALA A 203 25.54 -3.52 0.95
C ALA A 203 25.07 -4.61 -0.05
N THR A 204 24.01 -5.35 0.31
CA THR A 204 23.46 -6.45 -0.47
C THR A 204 21.96 -6.28 -0.68
N ASP A 205 21.39 -7.06 -1.59
CA ASP A 205 19.93 -7.19 -1.80
C ASP A 205 19.28 -8.35 -1.04
N GLU A 206 20.06 -9.00 -0.17
CA GLU A 206 19.59 -10.10 0.68
C GLU A 206 18.58 -9.62 1.71
N LEU A 207 17.55 -10.46 1.97
CA LEU A 207 16.43 -10.15 2.86
C LEU A 207 16.52 -10.86 4.21
N ASP A 208 17.28 -11.95 4.31
CA ASP A 208 17.31 -12.78 5.52
C ASP A 208 18.26 -12.21 6.60
N ILE A 209 18.27 -10.90 6.73
CA ILE A 209 19.05 -10.13 7.69
C ILE A 209 18.07 -9.48 8.67
N PRO A 210 18.08 -9.87 9.96
CA PRO A 210 17.15 -9.30 10.93
C PRO A 210 17.33 -7.79 11.11
N PRO A 211 16.29 -7.05 11.50
CA PRO A 211 16.40 -5.62 11.78
C PRO A 211 17.28 -5.34 13.01
N VAL A 212 17.82 -4.14 13.07
CA VAL A 212 18.52 -3.64 14.25
C VAL A 212 17.51 -3.45 15.39
N VAL A 213 17.84 -3.98 16.57
CA VAL A 213 17.04 -3.76 17.79
C VAL A 213 17.99 -3.24 18.86
N LEU A 214 17.72 -2.04 19.37
CA LEU A 214 18.55 -1.37 20.36
C LEU A 214 18.49 -2.08 21.72
N GLY A 215 19.56 -2.01 22.48
CA GLY A 215 19.64 -2.57 23.84
C GLY A 215 19.93 -4.08 23.92
N HIS A 216 20.09 -4.78 22.80
CA HIS A 216 20.42 -6.21 22.74
C HIS A 216 21.91 -6.50 22.49
N ASN A 217 22.81 -5.69 23.05
CA ASN A 217 24.27 -5.72 22.79
C ASN A 217 24.62 -5.52 21.30
N THR A 218 23.78 -4.79 20.60
CA THR A 218 24.01 -4.45 19.19
C THR A 218 25.00 -3.32 19.17
N GLY A 219 25.59 -2.64 19.14
CA GLY A 219 26.53 -1.52 19.07
C GLY A 219 26.21 -0.60 17.89
N ALA A 220 25.12 -0.88 17.18
CA ALA A 220 24.71 -0.08 16.03
C ALA A 220 24.08 1.24 16.45
N LEU A 221 24.32 2.28 15.69
CA LEU A 221 23.56 3.52 15.74
C LEU A 221 22.35 3.43 14.80
N CYS A 222 21.30 4.12 15.17
CA CYS A 222 20.14 4.36 14.33
C CYS A 222 19.92 5.87 14.31
N SER A 223 20.27 6.51 13.22
CA SER A 223 20.15 7.95 13.04
C SER A 223 19.60 8.26 11.63
N ASP A 224 19.40 9.52 11.33
CA ASP A 224 19.01 10.02 10.02
C ASP A 224 20.18 10.16 9.03
N TRP A 225 21.39 9.79 9.45
CA TRP A 225 22.59 9.81 8.63
C TRP A 225 22.80 8.49 7.88
N THR A 226 23.68 8.50 6.89
CA THR A 226 24.08 7.28 6.17
C THR A 226 24.83 6.35 7.13
N PRO A 227 24.38 5.10 7.34
CA PRO A 227 25.10 4.14 8.14
C PRO A 227 26.25 3.50 7.36
N THR A 228 27.35 3.16 8.03
CA THR A 228 28.29 2.15 7.54
C THR A 228 27.68 0.74 7.69
N GLU A 229 28.31 -0.25 7.07
CA GLU A 229 27.84 -1.64 7.20
C GLU A 229 27.85 -2.11 8.66
N GLU A 230 28.81 -1.61 9.48
CA GLU A 230 28.94 -1.91 10.91
C GLU A 230 28.00 -1.08 11.81
N GLY A 231 27.22 -0.17 11.25
CA GLY A 231 26.21 0.61 11.97
C GLY A 231 26.74 1.89 12.61
N TYR A 232 27.71 2.55 12.01
CA TYR A 232 28.18 3.88 12.41
C TYR A 232 27.79 4.91 11.37
N ASP A 233 27.50 6.13 11.81
CA ASP A 233 27.19 7.23 10.92
C ASP A 233 28.42 7.73 10.16
N ILE A 234 28.28 8.03 8.87
CA ILE A 234 29.36 8.52 8.04
C ILE A 234 28.87 9.49 6.96
N GLU A 235 29.68 10.53 6.67
CA GLU A 235 29.44 11.47 5.56
C GLU A 235 30.36 11.17 4.37
N GLU A 236 30.23 9.98 3.78
CA GLU A 236 31.00 9.56 2.62
C GLU A 236 30.11 9.14 1.47
N VAL A 237 30.41 9.62 0.25
CA VAL A 237 29.65 9.35 -0.95
C VAL A 237 29.61 7.85 -1.28
N GLU A 238 30.72 7.13 -1.08
CA GLU A 238 30.79 5.70 -1.37
C GLU A 238 29.91 4.88 -0.41
N ALA A 239 29.90 5.20 0.87
CA ALA A 239 29.01 4.56 1.85
C ALA A 239 27.54 4.81 1.50
N HIS A 240 27.21 6.05 1.10
CA HIS A 240 25.87 6.38 0.66
C HIS A 240 25.45 5.62 -0.60
N HIS A 241 26.34 5.42 -1.57
CA HIS A 241 26.05 4.60 -2.75
C HIS A 241 25.71 3.15 -2.39
N LYS A 242 26.42 2.55 -1.47
CA LYS A 242 26.17 1.19 -0.97
C LYS A 242 24.81 1.10 -0.28
N HIS A 243 24.53 2.05 0.59
CA HIS A 243 23.26 2.09 1.31
C HIS A 243 22.06 2.34 0.36
N ALA A 244 22.16 3.32 -0.55
CA ALA A 244 21.14 3.57 -1.56
C ALA A 244 20.92 2.37 -2.49
N TYR A 245 21.98 1.65 -2.87
CA TYR A 245 21.87 0.40 -3.61
C TYR A 245 20.98 -0.58 -2.87
N ARG A 246 21.23 -0.83 -1.58
CA ARG A 246 20.43 -1.72 -0.78
C ARG A 246 18.98 -1.28 -0.66
N LEU A 247 18.70 -0.01 -0.36
CA LEU A 247 17.34 0.50 -0.22
C LEU A 247 16.49 0.35 -1.49
N ILE A 248 17.13 0.32 -2.67
CA ILE A 248 16.46 0.13 -3.95
C ILE A 248 16.39 -1.36 -4.31
N TYR A 249 17.54 -2.02 -4.36
CA TYR A 249 17.65 -3.32 -5.02
C TYR A 249 17.17 -4.47 -4.15
N LYS A 250 17.17 -4.36 -2.82
CA LYS A 250 16.49 -5.34 -1.95
C LYS A 250 15.00 -5.50 -2.31
N VAL A 251 14.34 -4.43 -2.81
CA VAL A 251 12.95 -4.49 -3.27
C VAL A 251 12.86 -4.94 -4.72
N ARG A 252 13.62 -4.32 -5.63
CA ARG A 252 13.54 -4.60 -7.07
C ARG A 252 13.88 -6.03 -7.43
N ASN A 253 14.91 -6.59 -6.81
CA ASN A 253 15.38 -7.94 -7.10
C ASN A 253 14.54 -9.03 -6.41
N ASN A 254 13.73 -8.67 -5.42
CA ASN A 254 12.89 -9.58 -4.66
C ASN A 254 11.39 -9.40 -4.91
N LYS A 255 11.00 -8.81 -6.03
CA LYS A 255 9.58 -8.63 -6.44
C LYS A 255 8.77 -9.92 -6.45
N HIS A 256 9.41 -11.07 -6.64
CA HIS A 256 8.75 -12.38 -6.65
C HIS A 256 7.99 -12.69 -5.35
N LEU A 257 8.32 -12.02 -4.24
CA LEU A 257 7.64 -12.20 -2.95
C LEU A 257 6.24 -11.58 -2.91
N PHE A 258 5.93 -10.65 -3.81
CA PHE A 258 4.63 -9.97 -3.87
C PHE A 258 4.02 -9.84 -5.27
N ASN A 259 4.69 -10.33 -6.32
CA ASN A 259 4.16 -10.32 -7.69
C ASN A 259 2.86 -11.11 -7.88
N HIS A 260 2.52 -11.99 -6.93
CA HIS A 260 1.25 -12.73 -6.90
C HIS A 260 0.09 -11.88 -6.37
N LEU A 261 0.34 -10.69 -5.84
CA LEU A 261 -0.68 -9.79 -5.27
C LEU A 261 -1.37 -8.97 -6.37
N TYR A 262 -2.15 -9.67 -7.19
CA TYR A 262 -3.03 -9.11 -8.23
C TYR A 262 -4.19 -10.07 -8.50
N GLU A 263 -5.20 -9.59 -9.21
CA GLU A 263 -6.32 -10.40 -9.67
C GLU A 263 -6.56 -10.15 -11.16
N LYS A 264 -6.67 -11.23 -11.94
CA LYS A 264 -7.02 -11.21 -13.36
C LYS A 264 -8.34 -11.92 -13.59
N LYS A 265 -9.24 -11.29 -14.34
CA LYS A 265 -10.53 -11.90 -14.75
C LYS A 265 -10.69 -11.77 -16.26
N TYR A 266 -11.12 -12.85 -16.90
CA TYR A 266 -11.41 -12.90 -18.34
C TYR A 266 -10.26 -12.42 -19.24
N MET A 267 -9.02 -12.85 -18.90
CA MET A 267 -7.83 -12.47 -19.63
C MET A 267 -7.36 -13.52 -20.64
N ASP A 268 -7.91 -14.74 -20.59
CA ASP A 268 -7.37 -15.90 -21.34
C ASP A 268 -7.83 -15.92 -22.81
N ASP A 269 -8.96 -15.27 -23.14
CA ASP A 269 -9.57 -15.27 -24.47
C ASP A 269 -9.26 -14.03 -25.31
N ASP A 270 -8.16 -13.34 -25.00
CA ASP A 270 -7.69 -12.15 -25.70
C ASP A 270 -8.73 -11.01 -25.74
N PRO A 271 -8.97 -10.34 -24.61
CA PRO A 271 -9.97 -9.28 -24.54
C PRO A 271 -9.60 -8.06 -25.38
N ASP A 272 -10.62 -7.44 -26.01
CA ASP A 272 -10.50 -6.21 -26.78
C ASP A 272 -10.20 -5.00 -25.87
N LEU A 273 -10.56 -5.10 -24.59
CA LEU A 273 -10.37 -4.09 -23.55
C LEU A 273 -9.97 -4.73 -22.23
N VAL A 274 -8.93 -4.20 -21.60
CA VAL A 274 -8.54 -4.54 -20.21
C VAL A 274 -8.82 -3.37 -19.28
N VAL A 275 -9.69 -3.57 -18.29
CA VAL A 275 -10.00 -2.56 -17.29
C VAL A 275 -9.04 -2.72 -16.11
N VAL A 276 -8.31 -1.65 -15.78
CA VAL A 276 -7.32 -1.62 -14.70
C VAL A 276 -7.84 -0.80 -13.54
N SER A 277 -7.73 -1.32 -12.32
CA SER A 277 -8.15 -0.64 -11.09
C SER A 277 -7.45 -1.19 -9.86
N TYR A 278 -7.52 -0.48 -8.73
CA TYR A 278 -7.15 -0.97 -7.40
C TYR A 278 -8.19 -0.50 -6.37
N GLY A 279 -8.15 -1.04 -5.16
CA GLY A 279 -9.06 -0.64 -4.07
C GLY A 279 -10.55 -0.80 -4.42
N THR A 280 -11.39 0.05 -3.87
CA THR A 280 -12.86 0.01 -4.02
C THR A 280 -13.38 0.02 -5.46
N PRO A 281 -12.84 0.81 -6.42
CA PRO A 281 -13.28 0.76 -7.81
C PRO A 281 -13.27 -0.63 -8.41
N SER A 282 -12.35 -1.50 -8.00
CA SER A 282 -12.25 -2.86 -8.52
C SER A 282 -13.49 -3.71 -8.27
N ARG A 283 -14.26 -3.42 -7.21
CA ARG A 283 -15.51 -4.14 -6.88
C ARG A 283 -16.59 -3.90 -7.95
N VAL A 284 -16.77 -2.63 -8.32
CA VAL A 284 -17.74 -2.25 -9.35
C VAL A 284 -17.26 -2.68 -10.73
N VAL A 285 -15.96 -2.51 -11.03
CA VAL A 285 -15.33 -2.95 -12.28
C VAL A 285 -15.51 -4.45 -12.48
N ASN A 286 -15.23 -5.29 -11.49
CA ASN A 286 -15.39 -6.73 -11.58
C ASN A 286 -16.85 -7.13 -11.93
N THR A 287 -17.81 -6.45 -11.33
CA THR A 287 -19.24 -6.69 -11.60
C THR A 287 -19.63 -6.20 -13.00
N ALA A 288 -19.13 -5.04 -13.42
CA ALA A 288 -19.39 -4.48 -14.74
C ALA A 288 -18.80 -5.36 -15.85
N VAL A 289 -17.57 -5.83 -15.68
CA VAL A 289 -16.89 -6.74 -16.63
C VAL A 289 -17.67 -8.04 -16.76
N ALA A 290 -18.11 -8.66 -15.66
CA ALA A 290 -18.92 -9.88 -15.73
C ALA A 290 -20.24 -9.67 -16.49
N LYS A 291 -20.92 -8.54 -16.29
CA LYS A 291 -22.15 -8.18 -17.03
C LYS A 291 -21.88 -7.87 -18.50
N ALA A 292 -20.82 -7.14 -18.81
CA ALA A 292 -20.41 -6.84 -20.18
C ALA A 292 -20.13 -8.12 -20.97
N ARG A 293 -19.47 -9.10 -20.34
CA ARG A 293 -19.25 -10.44 -20.91
C ARG A 293 -20.55 -11.18 -21.23
N GLN A 294 -21.54 -11.10 -20.34
CA GLN A 294 -22.88 -11.69 -20.61
C GLN A 294 -23.57 -11.03 -21.80
N GLN A 295 -23.24 -9.79 -22.13
CA GLN A 295 -23.73 -9.03 -23.29
C GLN A 295 -22.87 -9.26 -24.55
N GLY A 296 -21.85 -10.10 -24.49
CA GLY A 296 -20.98 -10.44 -25.61
C GLY A 296 -19.78 -9.53 -25.83
N LEU A 297 -19.51 -8.57 -24.94
CA LEU A 297 -18.33 -7.72 -25.01
C LEU A 297 -17.09 -8.48 -24.49
N LYS A 298 -15.98 -8.44 -25.23
CA LYS A 298 -14.73 -9.06 -24.83
C LYS A 298 -13.92 -8.12 -23.92
N VAL A 299 -14.31 -8.00 -22.67
CA VAL A 299 -13.64 -7.16 -21.65
C VAL A 299 -12.99 -8.03 -20.60
N GLY A 300 -11.72 -7.75 -20.27
CA GLY A 300 -11.00 -8.34 -19.14
C GLY A 300 -10.80 -7.33 -18.02
N ALA A 301 -10.42 -7.81 -16.83
CA ALA A 301 -10.04 -6.95 -15.71
C ALA A 301 -8.67 -7.34 -15.16
N LEU A 302 -7.88 -6.34 -14.85
CA LEU A 302 -6.64 -6.44 -14.08
C LEU A 302 -6.78 -5.55 -12.84
N ARG A 303 -6.86 -6.18 -11.69
CA ARG A 303 -6.85 -5.49 -10.40
C ARG A 303 -5.46 -5.57 -9.79
N LEU A 304 -4.91 -4.45 -9.38
CA LEU A 304 -3.67 -4.37 -8.63
C LEU A 304 -3.96 -4.45 -7.13
N ILE A 305 -3.25 -5.33 -6.42
CA ILE A 305 -3.21 -5.41 -4.96
C ILE A 305 -1.89 -4.85 -4.49
N ASN A 306 -0.76 -5.31 -5.05
CA ASN A 306 0.50 -4.57 -4.95
C ASN A 306 0.45 -3.38 -5.91
N VAL A 307 0.50 -2.16 -5.40
CA VAL A 307 0.51 -0.93 -6.22
C VAL A 307 1.90 -0.30 -6.32
N TRP A 308 2.76 -0.55 -5.35
CA TRP A 308 4.18 -0.18 -5.38
C TRP A 308 5.06 -1.30 -4.78
N PRO A 309 6.23 -1.59 -5.38
CA PRO A 309 6.69 -1.09 -6.69
C PRO A 309 5.70 -1.48 -7.79
N PHE A 310 5.56 -0.62 -8.81
CA PHE A 310 4.55 -0.83 -9.86
C PHE A 310 4.81 -2.15 -10.60
N PRO A 311 3.78 -2.98 -10.81
CA PRO A 311 3.92 -4.32 -11.37
C PRO A 311 3.90 -4.30 -12.91
N ASP A 312 4.94 -3.74 -13.52
CA ASP A 312 5.10 -3.58 -14.99
C ASP A 312 4.89 -4.88 -15.76
N GLU A 313 5.24 -6.01 -15.17
CA GLU A 313 5.16 -7.34 -15.76
C GLU A 313 3.74 -7.80 -16.11
N HIS A 314 2.71 -7.12 -15.62
CA HIS A 314 1.32 -7.43 -15.95
C HIS A 314 0.81 -6.69 -17.20
N PHE A 315 1.57 -5.72 -17.70
CA PHE A 315 1.22 -4.87 -18.84
C PHE A 315 1.97 -5.30 -20.12
N THR A 316 1.95 -6.57 -20.45
CA THR A 316 2.66 -7.12 -21.62
C THR A 316 1.79 -7.24 -22.85
N ARG A 317 0.47 -7.11 -22.71
CA ARG A 317 -0.48 -7.29 -23.80
C ARG A 317 -0.67 -6.00 -24.59
N ARG A 318 -0.60 -6.10 -25.91
CA ARG A 318 -1.00 -5.01 -26.80
C ARG A 318 -2.51 -5.00 -26.96
N THR A 319 -3.19 -4.09 -26.30
CA THR A 319 -4.66 -3.97 -26.27
C THR A 319 -5.06 -2.55 -25.85
N LYS A 320 -6.35 -2.27 -25.84
CA LYS A 320 -6.87 -1.08 -25.16
C LYS A 320 -6.92 -1.31 -23.66
N TYR A 321 -6.50 -0.31 -22.90
CA TYR A 321 -6.63 -0.26 -21.45
C TYR A 321 -7.59 0.85 -21.04
N LEU A 322 -8.44 0.59 -20.05
CA LEU A 322 -9.24 1.61 -19.38
C LEU A 322 -8.88 1.61 -17.91
N VAL A 323 -8.35 2.70 -17.41
CA VAL A 323 -8.06 2.86 -15.99
C VAL A 323 -9.24 3.51 -15.29
N VAL A 324 -9.68 2.91 -14.18
CA VAL A 324 -10.78 3.41 -13.35
C VAL A 324 -10.22 3.71 -11.96
N GLU A 325 -10.23 4.99 -11.56
CA GLU A 325 -9.72 5.46 -10.28
C GLU A 325 -10.54 6.60 -9.68
N LEU A 326 -10.44 6.79 -8.34
CA LEU A 326 -11.19 7.80 -7.60
C LEU A 326 -10.39 9.10 -7.42
N ASN A 327 -9.91 9.65 -8.53
CA ASN A 327 -9.35 10.98 -8.62
C ASN A 327 -9.57 11.55 -10.03
N TRP A 328 -9.41 12.85 -10.19
CA TRP A 328 -9.50 13.53 -11.49
C TRP A 328 -8.13 13.75 -12.14
N ASP A 329 -7.06 13.62 -11.37
CA ASP A 329 -5.70 13.85 -11.85
C ASP A 329 -5.18 12.70 -12.73
N GLY A 330 -5.63 11.47 -12.48
CA GLY A 330 -5.19 10.31 -13.24
C GLY A 330 -3.78 9.85 -12.85
N GLU A 331 -3.59 9.42 -11.63
CA GLU A 331 -2.28 8.97 -11.13
C GLU A 331 -1.93 7.56 -11.62
N LEU A 332 -2.83 6.60 -11.44
CA LEU A 332 -2.65 5.22 -11.91
C LEU A 332 -2.54 5.15 -13.44
N VAL A 333 -3.35 5.92 -14.15
CA VAL A 333 -3.35 5.90 -15.63
C VAL A 333 -1.99 6.25 -16.22
N ARG A 334 -1.23 7.17 -15.60
CA ARG A 334 0.13 7.53 -16.03
C ARG A 334 1.09 6.36 -15.92
N GLU A 335 0.99 5.57 -14.86
CA GLU A 335 1.81 4.36 -14.70
C GLU A 335 1.42 3.26 -15.67
N VAL A 336 0.12 3.09 -15.95
CA VAL A 336 -0.35 2.17 -16.99
C VAL A 336 0.14 2.61 -18.36
N GLN A 337 0.11 3.90 -18.69
CA GLN A 337 0.66 4.45 -19.95
C GLN A 337 2.16 4.19 -20.07
N ARG A 338 2.91 4.33 -18.96
CA ARG A 338 4.35 4.06 -18.93
C ARG A 338 4.66 2.57 -19.11
N ALA A 339 3.87 1.69 -18.51
CA ALA A 339 4.12 0.24 -18.47
C ALA A 339 3.57 -0.51 -19.69
N ALA A 340 2.47 -0.03 -20.28
CA ALA A 340 1.84 -0.67 -21.44
C ALA A 340 2.74 -0.62 -22.69
N PRO A 341 2.63 -1.61 -23.61
CA PRO A 341 3.31 -1.56 -24.90
C PRO A 341 3.00 -0.27 -25.65
N LYS A 342 4.00 0.29 -26.35
CA LYS A 342 3.92 1.62 -27.03
C LYS A 342 2.72 1.83 -27.95
N ASP A 343 2.21 0.75 -28.53
CA ASP A 343 1.07 0.80 -29.45
C ASP A 343 -0.26 0.45 -28.77
N SER A 344 -0.31 0.44 -27.43
CA SER A 344 -1.54 0.29 -26.66
C SER A 344 -2.21 1.64 -26.49
N GLU A 345 -3.54 1.64 -26.56
CA GLU A 345 -4.34 2.80 -26.21
C GLU A 345 -4.69 2.73 -24.72
N VAL A 346 -4.49 3.81 -24.00
CA VAL A 346 -4.80 3.89 -22.56
C VAL A 346 -5.79 5.01 -22.32
N HIS A 347 -6.97 4.64 -21.87
CA HIS A 347 -8.08 5.53 -21.56
C HIS A 347 -8.23 5.70 -20.06
N PHE A 348 -8.86 6.77 -19.63
CA PHE A 348 -9.05 7.13 -18.25
C PHE A 348 -10.50 7.43 -17.91
N LEU A 349 -11.00 6.83 -16.83
CA LEU A 349 -12.28 7.15 -16.20
C LEU A 349 -12.04 7.49 -14.74
N GLY A 350 -11.94 8.79 -14.44
CA GLY A 350 -11.82 9.32 -13.09
C GLY A 350 -13.18 9.66 -12.49
N SER A 351 -13.27 9.60 -11.17
CA SER A 351 -14.36 10.17 -10.38
C SER A 351 -13.81 10.72 -9.07
N CYS A 352 -14.61 11.46 -8.32
CA CYS A 352 -14.18 12.09 -7.08
C CYS A 352 -15.31 12.00 -6.06
N GLY A 353 -15.12 11.20 -5.02
CA GLY A 353 -16.06 11.03 -3.92
C GLY A 353 -17.20 10.04 -4.16
N ASP A 354 -17.36 9.54 -5.37
CA ASP A 354 -18.36 8.55 -5.74
C ASP A 354 -17.80 7.49 -6.69
N LEU A 355 -18.41 6.32 -6.69
CA LEU A 355 -18.07 5.24 -7.61
C LEU A 355 -18.86 5.39 -8.92
N PRO A 356 -18.28 5.05 -10.08
CA PRO A 356 -19.02 4.96 -11.32
C PRO A 356 -20.10 3.88 -11.22
N THR A 357 -21.27 4.16 -11.77
CA THR A 357 -22.37 3.19 -11.78
C THR A 357 -22.13 2.05 -12.78
N LEU A 358 -22.72 0.88 -12.53
CA LEU A 358 -22.61 -0.26 -13.47
C LEU A 358 -23.04 0.09 -14.91
N PRO A 359 -24.17 0.76 -15.15
CA PRO A 359 -24.54 1.17 -16.52
C PRO A 359 -23.51 2.10 -17.16
N ALA A 360 -22.99 3.08 -16.41
CA ALA A 360 -21.99 4.01 -16.92
C ALA A 360 -20.67 3.31 -17.28
N LEU A 361 -20.24 2.32 -16.50
CA LEU A 361 -19.06 1.52 -16.82
C LEU A 361 -19.26 0.70 -18.09
N ILE A 362 -20.40 0.01 -18.24
CA ILE A 362 -20.67 -0.82 -19.42
C ILE A 362 -20.75 0.06 -20.68
N GLU A 363 -21.42 1.22 -20.62
CA GLU A 363 -21.43 2.21 -21.71
C GLU A 363 -20.01 2.69 -22.05
N THR A 364 -19.18 2.95 -21.04
CA THR A 364 -17.78 3.35 -21.25
C THR A 364 -17.00 2.23 -21.94
N PHE A 365 -17.19 0.97 -21.56
CA PHE A 365 -16.51 -0.16 -22.21
C PHE A 365 -16.89 -0.24 -23.69
N GLU A 366 -18.18 -0.09 -24.02
CA GLU A 366 -18.65 -0.09 -25.41
C GLU A 366 -18.02 1.03 -26.21
N LYS A 367 -17.97 2.26 -25.68
CA LYS A 367 -17.39 3.42 -26.34
C LYS A 367 -15.89 3.22 -26.61
N VAL A 368 -15.12 2.75 -25.62
CA VAL A 368 -13.69 2.47 -25.79
C VAL A 368 -13.46 1.40 -26.85
N ILE A 369 -14.23 0.31 -26.85
CA ILE A 369 -14.09 -0.75 -27.84
C ILE A 369 -14.38 -0.25 -29.26
N LYS A 370 -15.36 0.66 -29.43
CA LYS A 370 -15.80 1.22 -30.71
C LYS A 370 -15.02 2.46 -31.17
N ASP A 371 -14.01 2.90 -30.42
CA ASP A 371 -13.30 4.16 -30.64
C ASP A 371 -14.18 5.40 -30.60
N GLU A 372 -15.23 5.37 -29.78
CA GLU A 372 -16.09 6.51 -29.55
C GLU A 372 -15.54 7.42 -28.44
N PRO A 373 -15.72 8.75 -28.53
CA PRO A 373 -15.21 9.66 -27.52
C PRO A 373 -15.87 9.42 -26.16
N LEU A 374 -15.08 9.46 -25.09
CA LEU A 374 -15.57 9.38 -23.73
C LEU A 374 -16.10 10.74 -23.29
N THR A 375 -17.42 10.81 -23.07
CA THR A 375 -18.04 12.01 -22.48
C THR A 375 -18.15 11.83 -20.97
N ARG A 376 -17.52 12.72 -20.20
CA ARG A 376 -17.68 12.73 -18.74
C ARG A 376 -19.02 13.36 -18.37
N LYS A 377 -19.76 12.75 -17.43
CA LYS A 377 -21.06 13.25 -16.97
C LYS A 377 -20.97 14.70 -16.50
N GLY A 378 -21.70 15.59 -17.18
CA GLY A 378 -22.08 16.92 -16.68
C GLY A 378 -20.99 18.00 -16.63
N TRP A 379 -19.77 17.69 -17.03
CA TRP A 379 -18.68 18.65 -17.15
C TRP A 379 -18.04 18.43 -18.53
N GLU A 380 -18.17 19.43 -19.40
CA GLU A 380 -17.39 19.49 -20.64
C GLU A 380 -15.93 19.72 -20.25
N LEU A 381 -15.19 18.63 -20.12
CA LEU A 381 -13.74 18.71 -19.95
C LEU A 381 -13.12 18.50 -21.32
N GLU A 382 -12.37 19.51 -21.76
CA GLU A 382 -11.51 19.41 -22.93
C GLU A 382 -10.57 18.20 -22.81
N GLU A 383 -10.23 17.59 -23.93
CA GLU A 383 -9.33 16.43 -24.02
C GLU A 383 -8.00 16.70 -23.31
N TRP A 384 -7.55 15.76 -22.53
CA TRP A 384 -6.19 15.76 -21.96
C TRP A 384 -5.20 15.28 -23.01
#